data_010354e7046ea842cec35467dafcd09e
#
_entry.id   010354e7046ea842cec35467dafcd09e
#
_cell.length_a   1.000
_cell.length_b   1.000
_cell.length_c   1.000
_cell.angle_alpha   90.00
_cell.angle_beta   90.00
_cell.angle_gamma   90.00
#
_symmetry.space_group_name_H-M   'P 1'
#
loop_
_entity.id
_entity.type
_entity.pdbx_description
1 polymer ?
#
loop_
_entity_poly.entity_id
_entity_poly.type
_entity_poly.pdbx_seq_one_letter_code
_entity_poly.pdbx_strand_id
1 'polypeptide(L)'
;MCENPHNRMMFENGNRRAILRWVALVAIAVAIALGALWVTDRTMRSSAIADEQLAARDDAAILAASLTSELDKFSLLPLALAKDPQVMALTSGSAGEAQSLSRRLETLASQSGAAAFYVMDRNGDTLAASNWNLPTSFVGSNYAFRRYFREAMQSGASTQFALGTVSREPGLYIASRIGPAAAPTGVVAVKVEFDKAEAAWQRTTEGVYVTDAEGVVLLASDEDWRFHLAPSDSTSQRDVERDRRQFGVAELPLLRLQPSAQAGGVVQVPLVEAQQSIAPIGWDLHLIVDPGPRMAAAVATGRLTAVLLLGLIAALAVALLLVRRRRQLREEAIVAQRTRTLREQLSQANRLATLGQISAGVNHEIGQPVAALRVFAESGEKLIAAGKSQQAAANFREIMGLADRIGRITGELRNFSRRQPGERRMVEIGEIIDGALLLLRDRIVSQGRTIELPDKGVRDTAIAAEHIRLEQVLVNLLQNALDATSPEDRIAITIELTDTQLLLHVIDEGIGIPAERADTMFQPFATSKEDGLGLGLVISRDIMRDLGGDLTFDTDGRQTRFTMTVPRKP
;
A
#
# COMPACT_ATOMS: atom_id res chain seq x y z
N MET A 1 -25.58 36.40 14.68
CA MET A 1 -25.14 36.03 13.32
C MET A 1 -25.70 34.67 13.01
N CYS A 2 -26.73 34.58 12.16
CA CYS A 2 -27.29 33.31 11.71
C CYS A 2 -26.33 32.69 10.70
N GLU A 3 -25.66 31.61 11.06
CA GLU A 3 -24.96 30.77 10.10
C GLU A 3 -25.96 30.21 9.09
N ASN A 4 -25.76 30.53 7.86
CA ASN A 4 -26.62 30.17 6.74
C ASN A 4 -26.61 28.63 6.57
N PRO A 5 -27.74 27.91 6.80
CA PRO A 5 -27.79 26.44 6.74
C PRO A 5 -27.41 25.87 5.35
N HIS A 6 -27.42 26.70 4.31
CA HIS A 6 -27.00 26.31 2.95
C HIS A 6 -25.50 26.02 2.82
N ASN A 7 -24.64 26.69 3.58
CA ASN A 7 -23.20 26.45 3.53
C ASN A 7 -22.80 25.13 4.22
N ARG A 8 -23.51 24.75 5.31
CA ARG A 8 -23.26 23.43 5.95
C ARG A 8 -23.63 22.26 5.06
N MET A 9 -24.76 22.33 4.33
CA MET A 9 -25.17 21.27 3.40
C MET A 9 -24.22 21.12 2.19
N MET A 10 -23.64 22.20 1.68
CA MET A 10 -22.65 22.12 0.58
C MET A 10 -21.32 21.48 1.02
N PHE A 11 -20.84 21.75 2.22
CA PHE A 11 -19.61 21.14 2.77
C PHE A 11 -19.81 19.66 3.09
N GLU A 12 -20.95 19.25 3.65
CA GLU A 12 -21.25 17.83 3.93
C GLU A 12 -21.42 17.01 2.64
N ASN A 13 -22.08 17.55 1.63
CA ASN A 13 -22.25 16.87 0.33
C ASN A 13 -20.93 16.75 -0.47
N GLY A 14 -20.03 17.72 -0.37
CA GLY A 14 -18.69 17.66 -0.96
C GLY A 14 -17.84 16.55 -0.35
N ASN A 15 -17.87 16.44 0.97
CA ASN A 15 -17.09 15.43 1.70
C ASN A 15 -17.64 14.00 1.48
N ARG A 16 -18.97 13.82 1.43
CA ARG A 16 -19.61 12.52 1.11
C ARG A 16 -19.27 12.05 -0.31
N ARG A 17 -19.27 12.92 -1.30
CA ARG A 17 -18.89 12.60 -2.68
C ARG A 17 -17.40 12.24 -2.80
N ALA A 18 -16.53 12.92 -2.06
CA ALA A 18 -15.11 12.58 -2.01
C ALA A 18 -14.87 11.20 -1.36
N ILE A 19 -15.52 10.91 -0.24
CA ILE A 19 -15.45 9.60 0.45
C ILE A 19 -15.97 8.49 -0.47
N LEU A 20 -17.12 8.68 -1.14
CA LEU A 20 -17.67 7.70 -2.09
C LEU A 20 -16.72 7.41 -3.25
N ARG A 21 -16.05 8.43 -3.79
CA ARG A 21 -15.02 8.24 -4.84
C ARG A 21 -13.82 7.44 -4.35
N TRP A 22 -13.34 7.71 -3.13
CA TRP A 22 -12.26 6.96 -2.52
C TRP A 22 -12.64 5.50 -2.26
N VAL A 23 -13.83 5.24 -1.74
CA VAL A 23 -14.36 3.88 -1.52
C VAL A 23 -14.46 3.13 -2.86
N ALA A 24 -14.97 3.79 -3.91
CA ALA A 24 -15.06 3.19 -5.24
C ALA A 24 -13.66 2.85 -5.82
N LEU A 25 -12.67 3.75 -5.68
CA LEU A 25 -11.30 3.51 -6.13
C LEU A 25 -10.64 2.34 -5.39
N VAL A 26 -10.82 2.26 -4.07
CA VAL A 26 -10.33 1.14 -3.25
C VAL A 26 -11.00 -0.17 -3.66
N ALA A 27 -12.33 -0.16 -3.87
CA ALA A 27 -13.07 -1.35 -4.33
C ALA A 27 -12.57 -1.84 -5.70
N ILE A 28 -12.33 -0.93 -6.65
CA ILE A 28 -11.75 -1.25 -7.96
C ILE A 28 -10.33 -1.83 -7.81
N ALA A 29 -9.49 -1.23 -6.98
CA ALA A 29 -8.12 -1.72 -6.74
C ALA A 29 -8.12 -3.13 -6.13
N VAL A 30 -9.01 -3.39 -5.17
CA VAL A 30 -9.21 -4.72 -4.57
C VAL A 30 -9.71 -5.71 -5.61
N ALA A 31 -10.68 -5.35 -6.46
CA ALA A 31 -11.19 -6.21 -7.52
C ALA A 31 -10.08 -6.56 -8.54
N ILE A 32 -9.24 -5.60 -8.93
CA ILE A 32 -8.09 -5.83 -9.81
C ILE A 32 -7.07 -6.78 -9.14
N ALA A 33 -6.77 -6.58 -7.85
CA ALA A 33 -5.85 -7.44 -7.11
C ALA A 33 -6.35 -8.88 -7.00
N LEU A 34 -7.64 -9.08 -6.69
CA LEU A 34 -8.27 -10.39 -6.66
C LEU A 34 -8.30 -11.04 -8.06
N GLY A 35 -8.59 -10.26 -9.10
CA GLY A 35 -8.52 -10.71 -10.49
C GLY A 35 -7.11 -11.16 -10.89
N ALA A 36 -6.09 -10.39 -10.53
CA ALA A 36 -4.69 -10.74 -10.78
C ALA A 36 -4.29 -12.03 -10.06
N LEU A 37 -4.66 -12.20 -8.79
CA LEU A 37 -4.42 -13.43 -8.03
C LEU A 37 -5.13 -14.64 -8.64
N TRP A 38 -6.38 -14.46 -9.08
CA TRP A 38 -7.15 -15.53 -9.74
C TRP A 38 -6.52 -15.94 -11.08
N VAL A 39 -6.08 -14.98 -11.90
CA VAL A 39 -5.37 -15.25 -13.16
C VAL A 39 -4.05 -15.98 -12.89
N THR A 40 -3.27 -15.51 -11.90
CA THR A 40 -2.01 -16.16 -11.50
C THR A 40 -2.25 -17.61 -11.08
N ASP A 41 -3.25 -17.84 -10.21
CA ASP A 41 -3.61 -19.19 -9.75
C ASP A 41 -3.96 -20.12 -10.93
N ARG A 42 -4.78 -19.62 -11.86
CA ARG A 42 -5.22 -20.39 -13.04
C ARG A 42 -4.04 -20.70 -13.97
N THR A 43 -3.19 -19.73 -14.24
CA THR A 43 -2.03 -19.91 -15.12
C THR A 43 -0.98 -20.84 -14.50
N MET A 44 -0.68 -20.67 -13.22
CA MET A 44 0.28 -21.53 -12.51
C MET A 44 -0.19 -22.98 -12.45
N ARG A 45 -1.48 -23.23 -12.22
CA ARG A 45 -2.05 -24.59 -12.26
C ARG A 45 -1.93 -25.22 -13.65
N SER A 46 -2.32 -24.50 -14.70
CA SER A 46 -2.28 -25.03 -16.06
C SER A 46 -0.84 -25.29 -16.53
N SER A 47 0.09 -24.39 -16.21
CA SER A 47 1.50 -24.61 -16.54
C SER A 47 2.09 -25.79 -15.77
N ALA A 48 1.83 -25.90 -14.47
CA ALA A 48 2.33 -27.01 -13.66
C ALA A 48 1.83 -28.38 -14.14
N ILE A 49 0.57 -28.48 -14.56
CA ILE A 49 0.02 -29.71 -15.15
C ILE A 49 0.70 -30.01 -16.50
N ALA A 50 0.88 -29.01 -17.36
CA ALA A 50 1.51 -29.19 -18.67
C ALA A 50 2.99 -29.61 -18.52
N ASP A 51 3.72 -29.00 -17.60
CA ASP A 51 5.12 -29.34 -17.31
C ASP A 51 5.21 -30.77 -16.76
N GLU A 52 4.27 -31.17 -15.89
CA GLU A 52 4.20 -32.53 -15.36
C GLU A 52 3.89 -33.56 -16.45
N GLN A 53 2.99 -33.24 -17.39
CA GLN A 53 2.70 -34.11 -18.53
C GLN A 53 3.92 -34.34 -19.43
N LEU A 54 4.72 -33.30 -19.64
CA LEU A 54 5.96 -33.42 -20.43
C LEU A 54 6.99 -34.27 -19.68
N ALA A 55 7.23 -33.98 -18.41
CA ALA A 55 8.16 -34.76 -17.58
C ALA A 55 7.74 -36.23 -17.49
N ALA A 56 6.46 -36.52 -17.26
CA ALA A 56 5.94 -37.87 -17.19
C ALA A 56 6.16 -38.65 -18.53
N ARG A 57 6.02 -37.98 -19.69
CA ARG A 57 6.30 -38.59 -20.99
C ARG A 57 7.78 -38.95 -21.16
N ASP A 58 8.67 -38.06 -20.79
CA ASP A 58 10.12 -38.28 -20.87
C ASP A 58 10.53 -39.42 -19.92
N ASP A 59 10.01 -39.44 -18.70
CA ASP A 59 10.28 -40.50 -17.73
C ASP A 59 9.70 -41.86 -18.18
N ALA A 60 8.46 -41.86 -18.71
CA ALA A 60 7.86 -43.07 -19.29
C ALA A 60 8.71 -43.63 -20.45
N ALA A 61 9.27 -42.76 -21.31
CA ALA A 61 10.13 -43.18 -22.40
C ALA A 61 11.45 -43.80 -21.89
N ILE A 62 12.04 -43.25 -20.83
CA ILE A 62 13.24 -43.78 -20.18
C ILE A 62 12.94 -45.17 -19.58
N LEU A 63 11.84 -45.31 -18.85
CA LEU A 63 11.45 -46.57 -18.23
C LEU A 63 11.15 -47.65 -19.30
N ALA A 64 10.44 -47.28 -20.37
CA ALA A 64 10.17 -48.19 -21.48
C ALA A 64 11.45 -48.63 -22.20
N ALA A 65 12.38 -47.72 -22.43
CA ALA A 65 13.68 -48.05 -23.02
C ALA A 65 14.49 -48.98 -22.10
N SER A 66 14.48 -48.75 -20.80
CA SER A 66 15.12 -49.63 -19.81
C SER A 66 14.53 -51.03 -19.82
N LEU A 67 13.20 -51.14 -19.84
CA LEU A 67 12.52 -52.42 -19.90
C LEU A 67 12.76 -53.15 -21.23
N THR A 68 12.76 -52.41 -22.34
CA THR A 68 13.13 -52.94 -23.66
C THR A 68 14.54 -53.53 -23.65
N SER A 69 15.52 -52.80 -23.10
CA SER A 69 16.91 -53.26 -22.98
C SER A 69 17.04 -54.54 -22.12
N GLU A 70 16.24 -54.64 -21.06
CA GLU A 70 16.20 -55.86 -20.23
C GLU A 70 15.60 -57.05 -20.99
N LEU A 71 14.54 -56.83 -21.76
CA LEU A 71 13.91 -57.85 -22.60
C LEU A 71 14.83 -58.34 -23.72
N ASP A 72 15.57 -57.45 -24.35
CA ASP A 72 16.48 -57.75 -25.45
C ASP A 72 17.64 -58.69 -25.02
N LYS A 73 18.09 -58.62 -23.76
CA LYS A 73 19.08 -59.55 -23.23
C LYS A 73 18.66 -61.01 -23.35
N PHE A 74 17.35 -61.26 -23.21
CA PHE A 74 16.82 -62.62 -23.19
C PHE A 74 16.28 -63.08 -24.55
N SER A 75 16.01 -62.16 -25.47
CA SER A 75 15.36 -62.45 -26.74
C SER A 75 16.11 -63.43 -27.64
N LEU A 76 17.44 -63.37 -27.67
CA LEU A 76 18.31 -64.18 -28.49
C LEU A 76 18.69 -65.52 -27.84
N LEU A 77 18.59 -65.66 -26.52
CA LEU A 77 19.04 -66.83 -25.79
C LEU A 77 18.32 -68.13 -26.19
N PRO A 78 16.95 -68.16 -26.32
CA PRO A 78 16.28 -69.34 -26.78
C PRO A 78 16.65 -69.71 -28.21
N LEU A 79 16.83 -68.72 -29.09
CA LEU A 79 17.25 -68.95 -30.48
C LEU A 79 18.64 -69.56 -30.57
N ALA A 80 19.62 -69.11 -29.77
CA ALA A 80 20.95 -69.66 -29.67
C ALA A 80 20.93 -71.12 -29.15
N LEU A 81 20.16 -71.33 -28.04
CA LEU A 81 20.04 -72.66 -27.45
C LEU A 81 19.31 -73.66 -28.38
N ALA A 82 18.36 -73.22 -29.18
CA ALA A 82 17.65 -74.07 -30.14
C ALA A 82 18.55 -74.65 -31.25
N LYS A 83 19.71 -74.03 -31.50
CA LYS A 83 20.74 -74.44 -32.44
C LYS A 83 21.91 -75.17 -31.76
N ASP A 84 21.90 -75.30 -30.46
CA ASP A 84 22.91 -75.96 -29.68
C ASP A 84 22.92 -77.48 -29.96
N PRO A 85 24.05 -78.11 -30.32
CA PRO A 85 24.12 -79.52 -30.64
C PRO A 85 23.64 -80.43 -29.52
N GLN A 86 23.89 -80.11 -28.25
CA GLN A 86 23.51 -80.91 -27.09
C GLN A 86 21.98 -80.82 -26.87
N VAL A 87 21.37 -79.65 -27.08
CA VAL A 87 19.93 -79.46 -27.02
C VAL A 87 19.22 -80.23 -28.14
N MET A 88 19.78 -80.21 -29.37
CA MET A 88 19.24 -80.95 -30.51
C MET A 88 19.37 -82.48 -30.33
N ALA A 89 20.50 -82.97 -29.80
CA ALA A 89 20.72 -84.37 -29.49
C ALA A 89 19.73 -84.89 -28.45
N LEU A 90 19.49 -84.13 -27.34
CA LEU A 90 18.55 -84.51 -26.31
C LEU A 90 17.15 -84.67 -26.84
N THR A 91 16.64 -83.70 -27.63
CA THR A 91 15.29 -83.75 -28.21
C THR A 91 15.11 -84.74 -29.30
N SER A 92 16.21 -85.27 -29.86
CA SER A 92 16.21 -86.38 -30.86
C SER A 92 16.31 -87.78 -30.23
N GLY A 93 16.35 -87.87 -28.87
CA GLY A 93 16.28 -89.18 -28.18
C GLY A 93 17.57 -89.61 -27.44
N SER A 94 18.61 -88.80 -27.36
CA SER A 94 19.88 -89.10 -26.65
C SER A 94 19.74 -88.89 -25.13
N ALA A 95 19.07 -89.79 -24.43
CA ALA A 95 18.65 -89.63 -23.00
C ALA A 95 19.83 -89.49 -22.02
N GLY A 96 21.04 -89.82 -22.35
CA GLY A 96 22.21 -89.73 -21.45
C GLY A 96 22.72 -88.32 -21.17
N GLU A 97 22.29 -87.29 -21.87
CA GLU A 97 22.76 -85.92 -21.79
C GLU A 97 21.87 -84.96 -20.94
N ALA A 98 20.70 -85.40 -20.47
CA ALA A 98 19.76 -84.53 -19.78
C ALA A 98 20.31 -83.83 -18.51
N GLN A 99 21.04 -84.56 -17.69
CA GLN A 99 21.63 -84.02 -16.45
C GLN A 99 22.79 -83.06 -16.73
N SER A 100 23.64 -83.36 -17.71
CA SER A 100 24.78 -82.49 -18.09
C SER A 100 24.29 -81.17 -18.67
N LEU A 101 23.24 -81.24 -19.52
CA LEU A 101 22.58 -80.06 -20.07
C LEU A 101 21.89 -79.21 -18.96
N SER A 102 21.21 -79.87 -18.00
CA SER A 102 20.57 -79.17 -16.90
C SER A 102 21.55 -78.34 -16.07
N ARG A 103 22.73 -78.87 -15.73
CA ARG A 103 23.82 -78.12 -15.05
C ARG A 103 24.31 -76.94 -15.87
N ARG A 104 24.48 -77.15 -17.20
CA ARG A 104 24.88 -76.04 -18.07
C ARG A 104 23.84 -74.96 -18.16
N LEU A 105 22.56 -75.32 -18.24
CA LEU A 105 21.40 -74.35 -18.19
C LEU A 105 21.34 -73.61 -16.85
N GLU A 106 21.65 -74.29 -15.73
CA GLU A 106 21.74 -73.68 -14.39
C GLU A 106 22.88 -72.62 -14.36
N THR A 107 24.02 -72.90 -14.89
CA THR A 107 25.10 -71.92 -15.01
C THR A 107 24.71 -70.75 -15.88
N LEU A 108 24.06 -71.01 -17.03
CA LEU A 108 23.56 -69.96 -17.92
C LEU A 108 22.51 -69.10 -17.27
N ALA A 109 21.58 -69.69 -16.49
CA ALA A 109 20.58 -68.92 -15.75
C ALA A 109 21.21 -67.98 -14.72
N SER A 110 22.18 -68.49 -13.95
CA SER A 110 22.87 -67.64 -12.94
C SER A 110 23.66 -66.51 -13.57
N GLN A 111 24.29 -66.70 -14.74
CA GLN A 111 25.09 -65.70 -15.44
C GLN A 111 24.22 -64.67 -16.17
N SER A 112 23.10 -65.08 -16.77
CA SER A 112 22.22 -64.20 -17.52
C SER A 112 21.21 -63.47 -16.64
N GLY A 113 20.89 -64.00 -15.47
CA GLY A 113 19.84 -63.52 -14.60
C GLY A 113 18.43 -63.98 -15.02
N ALA A 114 18.34 -64.94 -15.93
CA ALA A 114 17.04 -65.56 -16.25
C ALA A 114 16.53 -66.42 -15.09
N ALA A 115 15.22 -66.43 -14.87
CA ALA A 115 14.60 -67.22 -13.81
C ALA A 115 14.74 -68.72 -14.10
N ALA A 116 14.55 -69.15 -15.32
CA ALA A 116 14.74 -70.54 -15.72
C ALA A 116 14.97 -70.71 -17.24
N PHE A 117 15.80 -71.69 -17.60
CA PHE A 117 15.86 -72.26 -18.95
C PHE A 117 15.37 -73.68 -18.90
N TYR A 118 14.60 -74.11 -19.91
CA TYR A 118 14.17 -75.47 -20.01
C TYR A 118 13.93 -75.91 -21.45
N VAL A 119 14.15 -77.20 -21.68
CA VAL A 119 14.06 -77.82 -22.99
C VAL A 119 12.94 -78.85 -22.96
N MET A 120 12.00 -78.74 -23.88
CA MET A 120 10.86 -79.60 -24.02
C MET A 120 10.95 -80.42 -25.33
N ASP A 121 10.48 -81.66 -25.31
CA ASP A 121 10.30 -82.46 -26.47
C ASP A 121 9.13 -82.03 -27.37
N ARG A 122 8.87 -82.79 -28.46
CA ARG A 122 7.72 -82.52 -29.37
C ARG A 122 6.34 -82.64 -28.71
N ASN A 123 6.23 -83.36 -27.60
CA ASN A 123 4.99 -83.57 -26.86
C ASN A 123 4.80 -82.55 -25.74
N GLY A 124 5.79 -81.66 -25.51
CA GLY A 124 5.81 -80.66 -24.45
C GLY A 124 6.33 -81.16 -23.11
N ASP A 125 6.90 -82.35 -23.03
CA ASP A 125 7.53 -82.89 -21.83
C ASP A 125 8.89 -82.27 -21.62
N THR A 126 9.14 -81.71 -20.41
CA THR A 126 10.41 -81.07 -20.10
C THR A 126 11.49 -82.06 -19.80
N LEU A 127 12.50 -82.11 -20.66
CA LEU A 127 13.63 -83.08 -20.60
C LEU A 127 14.79 -82.57 -19.73
N ALA A 128 15.04 -81.28 -19.77
CA ALA A 128 16.12 -80.61 -19.00
C ALA A 128 15.67 -79.20 -18.57
N ALA A 129 16.12 -78.78 -17.39
CA ALA A 129 15.81 -77.45 -16.89
C ALA A 129 16.96 -76.94 -15.98
N SER A 130 17.14 -75.62 -15.94
CA SER A 130 18.11 -74.96 -15.08
C SER A 130 17.83 -75.11 -13.59
N ASN A 131 16.54 -75.26 -13.24
CA ASN A 131 16.08 -75.46 -11.85
C ASN A 131 15.87 -76.96 -11.52
N TRP A 132 16.62 -77.87 -12.19
CA TRP A 132 16.44 -79.31 -12.10
C TRP A 132 16.58 -79.88 -10.68
N ASN A 133 17.36 -79.21 -9.79
CA ASN A 133 17.68 -79.61 -8.42
C ASN A 133 16.78 -78.90 -7.35
N LEU A 134 15.83 -78.07 -7.79
CA LEU A 134 14.91 -77.35 -6.89
C LEU A 134 13.56 -78.06 -6.72
N PRO A 135 12.85 -77.84 -5.60
CA PRO A 135 11.49 -78.35 -5.42
C PRO A 135 10.52 -77.86 -6.51
N THR A 136 10.83 -76.71 -7.11
CA THR A 136 10.06 -76.09 -8.22
C THR A 136 10.60 -76.48 -9.59
N SER A 137 11.28 -77.68 -9.71
CA SER A 137 11.85 -78.18 -10.95
C SER A 137 10.81 -78.31 -12.05
N PHE A 138 11.16 -77.88 -13.25
CA PHE A 138 10.32 -78.03 -14.43
C PHE A 138 10.50 -79.41 -15.12
N VAL A 139 11.56 -80.14 -14.79
CA VAL A 139 11.85 -81.47 -15.36
C VAL A 139 10.67 -82.43 -15.09
N GLY A 140 10.21 -83.10 -16.12
CA GLY A 140 9.03 -84.00 -16.05
C GLY A 140 7.67 -83.33 -16.12
N SER A 141 7.63 -81.99 -16.15
CA SER A 141 6.36 -81.23 -16.34
C SER A 141 6.05 -81.13 -17.84
N ASN A 142 4.78 -81.23 -18.20
CA ASN A 142 4.29 -81.05 -19.57
C ASN A 142 3.70 -79.66 -19.79
N TYR A 143 4.14 -78.94 -20.82
CA TYR A 143 3.74 -77.60 -21.18
C TYR A 143 3.09 -77.50 -22.56
N ALA A 144 2.65 -78.59 -23.18
CA ALA A 144 1.99 -78.60 -24.48
C ALA A 144 0.73 -77.71 -24.54
N PHE A 145 0.09 -77.48 -23.38
CA PHE A 145 -1.11 -76.60 -23.26
C PHE A 145 -0.76 -75.12 -23.33
N ARG A 146 0.51 -74.73 -23.13
CA ARG A 146 0.94 -73.31 -23.13
C ARG A 146 0.95 -72.76 -24.55
N ARG A 147 0.52 -71.50 -24.72
CA ARG A 147 0.50 -70.80 -26.00
C ARG A 147 1.92 -70.67 -26.56
N TYR A 148 2.91 -70.28 -25.75
CA TYR A 148 4.29 -70.12 -26.20
C TYR A 148 4.86 -71.41 -26.77
N PHE A 149 4.51 -72.60 -26.27
CA PHE A 149 4.95 -73.86 -26.79
C PHE A 149 4.35 -74.14 -28.17
N ARG A 150 3.00 -74.05 -28.28
CA ARG A 150 2.26 -74.31 -29.51
C ARG A 150 2.65 -73.39 -30.64
N GLU A 151 2.74 -72.08 -30.34
CA GLU A 151 3.15 -71.07 -31.33
C GLU A 151 4.62 -71.23 -31.74
N ALA A 152 5.56 -71.50 -30.82
CA ALA A 152 6.93 -71.78 -31.18
C ALA A 152 7.06 -73.00 -32.08
N MET A 153 6.34 -74.09 -31.81
CA MET A 153 6.30 -75.27 -32.68
C MET A 153 5.85 -74.93 -34.08
N GLN A 154 4.83 -74.07 -34.26
CA GLN A 154 4.25 -73.69 -35.54
C GLN A 154 5.10 -72.61 -36.26
N SER A 155 5.32 -71.48 -35.63
CA SER A 155 5.90 -70.28 -36.23
C SER A 155 7.40 -70.13 -36.03
N GLY A 156 8.02 -70.94 -35.18
CA GLY A 156 9.47 -70.94 -34.92
C GLY A 156 9.87 -70.22 -33.65
N ALA A 157 9.13 -69.23 -33.22
CA ALA A 157 9.35 -68.51 -31.97
C ALA A 157 8.00 -68.01 -31.41
N SER A 158 7.93 -67.80 -30.10
CA SER A 158 6.76 -67.18 -29.44
C SER A 158 7.17 -66.55 -28.11
N THR A 159 6.42 -65.57 -27.72
CA THR A 159 6.56 -64.89 -26.42
C THR A 159 5.21 -64.83 -25.72
N GLN A 160 5.16 -65.21 -24.44
CA GLN A 160 3.92 -65.22 -23.66
C GLN A 160 4.24 -64.81 -22.21
N PHE A 161 3.58 -63.81 -21.70
CA PHE A 161 3.55 -63.56 -20.27
C PHE A 161 2.48 -64.42 -19.60
N ALA A 162 2.85 -65.10 -18.51
CA ALA A 162 1.89 -65.98 -17.83
C ALA A 162 2.31 -66.28 -16.40
N LEU A 163 1.36 -66.66 -15.58
CA LEU A 163 1.63 -67.19 -14.23
C LEU A 163 2.25 -68.59 -14.33
N GLY A 164 3.37 -68.80 -13.65
CA GLY A 164 4.02 -70.11 -13.56
C GLY A 164 3.15 -71.14 -12.88
N THR A 165 3.02 -72.35 -13.46
CA THR A 165 2.22 -73.44 -12.88
C THR A 165 2.91 -74.09 -11.67
N VAL A 166 4.19 -74.14 -11.66
CA VAL A 166 5.00 -74.75 -10.58
C VAL A 166 5.51 -73.68 -9.63
N SER A 167 6.13 -72.63 -10.13
CA SER A 167 6.70 -71.55 -9.32
C SER A 167 5.65 -70.61 -8.69
N ARG A 168 4.44 -70.54 -9.31
CA ARG A 168 3.41 -69.57 -8.97
C ARG A 168 3.82 -68.10 -9.11
N GLU A 169 4.99 -67.86 -9.70
CA GLU A 169 5.49 -66.53 -10.00
C GLU A 169 5.21 -66.17 -11.45
N PRO A 170 4.71 -64.95 -11.72
CA PRO A 170 4.48 -64.46 -13.07
C PRO A 170 5.83 -64.27 -13.79
N GLY A 171 5.80 -64.40 -15.12
CA GLY A 171 7.00 -64.16 -15.91
C GLY A 171 6.74 -64.21 -17.40
N LEU A 172 7.69 -63.68 -18.14
CA LEU A 172 7.70 -63.73 -19.60
C LEU A 172 8.43 -64.99 -20.06
N TYR A 173 7.74 -65.78 -20.83
CA TYR A 173 8.24 -67.00 -21.47
C TYR A 173 8.59 -66.69 -22.91
N ILE A 174 9.89 -66.75 -23.26
CA ILE A 174 10.42 -66.58 -24.62
C ILE A 174 10.82 -67.96 -25.11
N ALA A 175 10.20 -68.41 -26.19
CA ALA A 175 10.37 -69.78 -26.70
C ALA A 175 10.84 -69.79 -28.14
N SER A 176 11.71 -70.79 -28.48
CA SER A 176 12.16 -71.04 -29.83
C SER A 176 12.10 -72.52 -30.15
N ARG A 177 11.66 -72.83 -31.39
CA ARG A 177 11.61 -74.18 -31.92
C ARG A 177 12.98 -74.81 -32.11
N ILE A 178 13.09 -76.03 -31.73
CA ILE A 178 14.26 -76.86 -32.00
C ILE A 178 14.03 -77.70 -33.25
N GLY A 179 14.97 -77.70 -34.17
CA GLY A 179 14.84 -78.42 -35.42
C GLY A 179 14.13 -77.69 -36.56
N PRO A 180 14.11 -78.30 -37.77
CA PRO A 180 13.49 -77.65 -38.95
C PRO A 180 11.98 -77.55 -38.87
N ALA A 181 11.40 -76.59 -39.62
CA ALA A 181 9.96 -76.36 -39.62
C ALA A 181 9.14 -77.57 -40.00
N ALA A 182 9.66 -78.40 -40.91
CA ALA A 182 8.97 -79.62 -41.38
C ALA A 182 9.01 -80.78 -40.38
N ALA A 183 9.97 -80.77 -39.43
CA ALA A 183 10.13 -81.86 -38.46
C ALA A 183 10.64 -81.25 -37.12
N PRO A 184 9.88 -80.51 -36.38
CA PRO A 184 10.32 -79.94 -35.12
C PRO A 184 10.52 -81.03 -34.08
N THR A 185 11.62 -80.94 -33.32
CA THR A 185 11.96 -81.95 -32.29
C THR A 185 11.59 -81.52 -30.89
N GLY A 186 11.38 -80.21 -30.70
CA GLY A 186 10.96 -79.67 -29.41
C GLY A 186 11.00 -78.15 -29.38
N VAL A 187 10.97 -77.61 -28.19
CA VAL A 187 11.01 -76.16 -27.88
C VAL A 187 11.95 -75.91 -26.74
N VAL A 188 12.81 -74.90 -26.83
CA VAL A 188 13.53 -74.35 -25.71
C VAL A 188 12.84 -73.07 -25.27
N ALA A 189 12.73 -72.90 -23.98
CA ALA A 189 12.10 -71.72 -23.41
C ALA A 189 12.96 -71.11 -22.29
N VAL A 190 12.87 -69.79 -22.19
CA VAL A 190 13.46 -68.97 -21.12
C VAL A 190 12.35 -68.30 -20.37
N LYS A 191 12.33 -68.44 -19.07
CA LYS A 191 11.47 -67.66 -18.15
C LYS A 191 12.24 -66.46 -17.64
N VAL A 192 11.67 -65.24 -17.79
CA VAL A 192 12.20 -63.99 -17.29
C VAL A 192 11.21 -63.47 -16.26
N GLU A 193 11.73 -63.12 -15.09
CA GLU A 193 10.98 -62.46 -13.99
C GLU A 193 11.47 -61.03 -13.87
N PHE A 194 10.58 -60.12 -13.42
CA PHE A 194 10.80 -58.69 -13.43
C PHE A 194 10.87 -58.08 -12.04
N ASP A 195 11.05 -58.88 -10.98
CA ASP A 195 11.05 -58.46 -9.58
C ASP A 195 12.03 -57.31 -9.30
N LYS A 196 13.19 -57.28 -9.99
CA LYS A 196 14.16 -56.18 -9.84
C LYS A 196 13.65 -54.87 -10.44
N ALA A 197 12.96 -54.93 -11.56
CA ALA A 197 12.39 -53.75 -12.20
C ALA A 197 11.20 -53.20 -11.37
N GLU A 198 10.33 -54.09 -10.96
CA GLU A 198 9.18 -53.73 -10.11
C GLU A 198 9.63 -53.20 -8.76
N ALA A 199 10.63 -53.83 -8.09
CA ALA A 199 11.23 -53.32 -6.86
C ALA A 199 11.91 -51.94 -7.03
N ALA A 200 12.46 -51.65 -8.21
CA ALA A 200 12.97 -50.33 -8.53
C ALA A 200 11.83 -49.29 -8.65
N TRP A 201 10.75 -49.67 -9.32
CA TRP A 201 9.54 -48.80 -9.45
C TRP A 201 8.84 -48.53 -8.13
N GLN A 202 8.77 -49.51 -7.21
CA GLN A 202 8.21 -49.34 -5.85
C GLN A 202 8.93 -48.27 -5.03
N ARG A 203 10.19 -47.99 -5.32
CA ARG A 203 11.00 -46.97 -4.61
C ARG A 203 10.73 -45.55 -5.11
N THR A 204 10.09 -45.42 -6.27
CA THR A 204 9.66 -44.11 -6.80
C THR A 204 8.31 -43.75 -6.19
N THR A 205 8.01 -42.47 -6.11
CA THR A 205 6.70 -41.97 -5.62
C THR A 205 5.63 -42.07 -6.70
N GLU A 206 5.98 -42.62 -7.85
CA GLU A 206 5.17 -42.68 -9.05
C GLU A 206 4.61 -44.10 -9.25
N GLY A 207 3.37 -44.19 -9.73
CA GLY A 207 2.77 -45.46 -10.08
C GLY A 207 3.21 -45.86 -11.49
N VAL A 208 3.80 -47.05 -11.62
CA VAL A 208 4.20 -47.61 -12.93
C VAL A 208 3.49 -48.95 -13.13
N TYR A 209 2.90 -49.12 -14.28
CA TYR A 209 2.41 -50.45 -14.69
C TYR A 209 2.58 -50.70 -16.19
N VAL A 210 2.60 -51.93 -16.57
CA VAL A 210 2.76 -52.36 -17.98
C VAL A 210 1.59 -53.26 -18.36
N THR A 211 0.96 -52.97 -19.49
CA THR A 211 -0.16 -53.74 -20.01
C THR A 211 0.24 -54.53 -21.27
N ASP A 212 -0.50 -55.61 -21.51
CA ASP A 212 -0.47 -56.26 -22.83
C ASP A 212 -1.42 -55.52 -23.80
N ALA A 213 -1.51 -56.04 -25.05
CA ALA A 213 -2.34 -55.48 -26.09
C ALA A 213 -3.87 -55.55 -25.76
N GLU A 214 -4.24 -56.39 -24.82
CA GLU A 214 -5.59 -56.54 -24.34
C GLU A 214 -5.86 -55.71 -23.05
N GLY A 215 -4.90 -54.87 -22.61
CA GLY A 215 -5.03 -54.00 -21.47
C GLY A 215 -4.90 -54.68 -20.10
N VAL A 216 -4.36 -55.90 -20.04
CA VAL A 216 -4.13 -56.59 -18.76
C VAL A 216 -2.80 -56.09 -18.16
N VAL A 217 -2.84 -55.69 -16.92
CA VAL A 217 -1.62 -55.30 -16.16
C VAL A 217 -0.76 -56.54 -15.90
N LEU A 218 0.41 -56.56 -16.51
CA LEU A 218 1.37 -57.65 -16.40
C LEU A 218 2.42 -57.40 -15.30
N LEU A 219 2.94 -56.21 -15.27
CA LEU A 219 3.95 -55.71 -14.32
C LEU A 219 3.43 -54.46 -13.66
N ALA A 220 3.78 -54.23 -12.38
CA ALA A 220 3.36 -53.03 -11.69
C ALA A 220 4.30 -52.69 -10.53
N SER A 221 4.39 -51.41 -10.20
CA SER A 221 5.04 -50.93 -9.00
C SER A 221 4.32 -51.33 -7.72
N ASP A 222 3.00 -51.58 -7.81
CA ASP A 222 2.17 -52.10 -6.73
C ASP A 222 1.74 -53.51 -7.15
N GLU A 223 2.08 -54.54 -6.35
CA GLU A 223 1.75 -55.94 -6.64
C GLU A 223 0.25 -56.19 -6.75
N ASP A 224 -0.55 -55.44 -6.03
CA ASP A 224 -2.01 -55.57 -6.07
C ASP A 224 -2.62 -55.13 -7.42
N TRP A 225 -1.86 -54.42 -8.26
CA TRP A 225 -2.34 -53.99 -9.57
C TRP A 225 -2.19 -55.10 -10.64
N ARG A 226 -1.36 -56.10 -10.40
CA ARG A 226 -1.15 -57.19 -11.39
C ARG A 226 -2.46 -57.90 -11.65
N PHE A 227 -2.64 -58.27 -12.89
CA PHE A 227 -3.82 -58.97 -13.38
C PHE A 227 -5.14 -58.21 -13.20
N HIS A 228 -5.04 -56.87 -13.21
CA HIS A 228 -6.19 -55.99 -13.36
C HIS A 228 -6.31 -55.48 -14.80
N LEU A 229 -7.47 -55.00 -15.18
CA LEU A 229 -7.70 -54.32 -16.45
C LEU A 229 -7.43 -52.84 -16.34
N ALA A 230 -6.63 -52.29 -17.25
CA ALA A 230 -6.45 -50.85 -17.36
C ALA A 230 -7.78 -50.14 -17.64
N PRO A 231 -8.00 -48.92 -17.13
CA PRO A 231 -9.29 -48.21 -17.23
C PRO A 231 -9.74 -47.92 -18.65
N SER A 232 -8.83 -47.86 -19.62
CA SER A 232 -9.09 -47.52 -21.02
C SER A 232 -9.68 -48.68 -21.84
N ASP A 233 -9.53 -49.93 -21.41
CA ASP A 233 -9.78 -51.10 -22.26
C ASP A 233 -10.96 -52.00 -21.83
N SER A 234 -11.88 -51.51 -21.06
CA SER A 234 -12.97 -52.26 -20.43
C SER A 234 -14.02 -52.84 -21.40
N THR A 235 -13.87 -52.69 -22.73
CA THR A 235 -14.92 -53.00 -23.73
C THR A 235 -14.68 -54.24 -24.58
N SER A 236 -13.55 -54.94 -24.47
CA SER A 236 -13.25 -56.12 -25.27
C SER A 236 -14.00 -57.36 -24.75
N GLN A 237 -14.67 -58.13 -25.65
CA GLN A 237 -15.17 -59.46 -25.31
C GLN A 237 -13.99 -60.38 -25.01
N ARG A 238 -13.86 -60.80 -23.75
CA ARG A 238 -12.73 -61.57 -23.25
C ARG A 238 -13.01 -63.05 -23.22
N ASP A 239 -11.99 -63.84 -23.50
CA ASP A 239 -12.02 -65.29 -23.33
C ASP A 239 -11.60 -65.64 -21.88
N VAL A 240 -12.58 -65.83 -21.00
CA VAL A 240 -12.40 -66.15 -19.57
C VAL A 240 -11.55 -67.43 -19.39
N GLU A 241 -11.69 -68.40 -20.28
CA GLU A 241 -10.90 -69.65 -20.19
C GLU A 241 -9.44 -69.44 -20.54
N ARG A 242 -9.16 -68.50 -21.48
CA ARG A 242 -7.80 -68.06 -21.80
C ARG A 242 -7.17 -67.35 -20.61
N ASP A 243 -7.90 -66.38 -19.98
CA ASP A 243 -7.43 -65.61 -18.85
C ASP A 243 -7.14 -66.52 -17.65
N ARG A 244 -8.00 -67.48 -17.36
CA ARG A 244 -7.78 -68.49 -16.31
C ARG A 244 -6.53 -69.34 -16.56
N ARG A 245 -6.28 -69.74 -17.78
CA ARG A 245 -5.09 -70.56 -18.15
C ARG A 245 -3.79 -69.75 -18.14
N GLN A 246 -3.89 -68.47 -18.47
CA GLN A 246 -2.72 -67.59 -18.59
C GLN A 246 -2.34 -66.94 -17.24
N PHE A 247 -3.32 -66.40 -16.52
CA PHE A 247 -3.12 -65.62 -15.33
C PHE A 247 -3.59 -66.31 -14.03
N GLY A 248 -4.26 -67.45 -14.14
CA GLY A 248 -4.78 -68.21 -12.98
C GLY A 248 -6.00 -67.62 -12.31
N VAL A 249 -6.63 -66.59 -12.91
CA VAL A 249 -7.79 -65.87 -12.40
C VAL A 249 -8.95 -66.06 -13.33
N ALA A 250 -10.18 -66.18 -12.79
CA ALA A 250 -11.42 -66.36 -13.59
C ALA A 250 -11.96 -65.03 -14.12
N GLU A 251 -11.79 -63.97 -13.38
CA GLU A 251 -12.21 -62.60 -13.75
C GLU A 251 -11.07 -61.64 -13.44
N LEU A 252 -10.83 -60.69 -14.34
CA LEU A 252 -9.85 -59.62 -14.18
C LEU A 252 -10.59 -58.37 -13.69
N PRO A 253 -10.35 -57.90 -12.46
CA PRO A 253 -10.98 -56.72 -11.94
C PRO A 253 -10.45 -55.48 -12.64
N LEU A 254 -11.23 -54.37 -12.66
CA LEU A 254 -10.76 -53.09 -13.18
C LEU A 254 -9.76 -52.45 -12.21
N LEU A 255 -8.66 -51.96 -12.74
CA LEU A 255 -7.68 -51.17 -12.00
C LEU A 255 -8.32 -49.84 -11.57
N ARG A 256 -8.33 -49.59 -10.27
CA ARG A 256 -8.81 -48.34 -9.67
C ARG A 256 -7.63 -47.55 -9.14
N LEU A 257 -7.18 -46.58 -9.94
CA LEU A 257 -6.14 -45.66 -9.55
C LEU A 257 -6.77 -44.57 -8.63
N GLN A 258 -6.32 -44.48 -7.40
CA GLN A 258 -6.76 -43.45 -6.47
C GLN A 258 -5.68 -42.39 -6.31
N PRO A 259 -6.02 -41.09 -6.39
CA PRO A 259 -5.08 -40.03 -6.03
C PRO A 259 -4.61 -40.19 -4.59
N SER A 260 -3.34 -39.96 -4.32
CA SER A 260 -2.80 -40.00 -2.96
C SER A 260 -3.59 -39.07 -2.04
N ALA A 261 -4.09 -39.58 -0.92
CA ALA A 261 -4.91 -38.86 0.06
C ALA A 261 -4.14 -37.79 0.87
N GLN A 262 -2.89 -37.52 0.54
CA GLN A 262 -2.03 -36.64 1.34
C GLN A 262 -2.08 -35.15 0.97
N ALA A 263 -2.76 -34.76 -0.09
CA ALA A 263 -2.96 -33.34 -0.38
C ALA A 263 -4.20 -32.81 0.35
N GLY A 264 -4.05 -32.22 1.50
CA GLY A 264 -5.09 -31.56 2.29
C GLY A 264 -5.79 -30.38 1.58
N GLY A 265 -6.38 -30.62 0.43
CA GLY A 265 -7.09 -29.62 -0.36
C GLY A 265 -8.31 -30.20 -1.07
N VAL A 266 -9.38 -29.45 -1.05
CA VAL A 266 -10.75 -29.74 -1.54
C VAL A 266 -10.87 -30.01 -3.05
N VAL A 267 -9.78 -30.01 -3.81
CA VAL A 267 -9.80 -30.24 -5.26
C VAL A 267 -9.03 -31.51 -5.57
N GLN A 268 -9.74 -32.58 -5.91
CA GLN A 268 -9.15 -33.77 -6.51
C GLN A 268 -8.63 -33.40 -7.91
N VAL A 269 -7.31 -33.35 -8.05
CA VAL A 269 -6.67 -33.18 -9.36
C VAL A 269 -6.59 -34.53 -10.03
N PRO A 270 -7.01 -34.68 -11.30
CA PRO A 270 -6.84 -35.92 -12.00
C PRO A 270 -5.36 -36.28 -12.11
N LEU A 271 -5.07 -37.58 -11.92
CA LEU A 271 -3.71 -38.11 -12.13
C LEU A 271 -3.25 -37.85 -13.55
N VAL A 272 -1.99 -37.55 -13.74
CA VAL A 272 -1.36 -37.45 -15.05
C VAL A 272 -0.90 -38.85 -15.45
N GLU A 273 -1.37 -39.34 -16.60
CA GLU A 273 -0.95 -40.59 -17.20
C GLU A 273 -0.10 -40.33 -18.45
N ALA A 274 1.07 -40.96 -18.52
CA ALA A 274 1.91 -40.99 -19.69
C ALA A 274 2.05 -42.46 -20.15
N GLN A 275 1.75 -42.73 -21.44
CA GLN A 275 1.82 -44.04 -22.04
C GLN A 275 2.97 -44.10 -23.05
N GLN A 276 3.71 -45.20 -23.04
CA GLN A 276 4.81 -45.46 -23.98
C GLN A 276 4.80 -46.92 -24.41
N SER A 277 4.72 -47.17 -25.71
CA SER A 277 4.70 -48.52 -26.26
C SER A 277 6.09 -49.17 -26.27
N ILE A 278 6.14 -50.45 -25.94
CA ILE A 278 7.34 -51.32 -25.90
C ILE A 278 7.30 -52.28 -27.08
N ALA A 279 8.02 -51.94 -28.16
CA ALA A 279 8.16 -52.80 -29.32
C ALA A 279 9.31 -53.82 -29.09
N PRO A 280 9.24 -55.03 -29.72
CA PRO A 280 8.17 -55.52 -30.60
C PRO A 280 7.09 -56.34 -29.91
N ILE A 281 7.07 -56.40 -28.56
CA ILE A 281 6.22 -57.32 -27.79
C ILE A 281 4.76 -56.84 -27.78
N GLY A 282 4.52 -55.55 -28.09
CA GLY A 282 3.16 -54.95 -28.07
C GLY A 282 2.67 -54.68 -26.65
N TRP A 283 3.57 -54.36 -25.74
CA TRP A 283 3.23 -53.92 -24.39
C TRP A 283 3.20 -52.41 -24.33
N ASP A 284 2.42 -51.88 -23.43
CA ASP A 284 2.40 -50.45 -23.13
C ASP A 284 2.76 -50.19 -21.68
N LEU A 285 3.75 -49.31 -21.47
CA LEU A 285 4.13 -48.84 -20.16
C LEU A 285 3.31 -47.60 -19.85
N HIS A 286 2.71 -47.59 -18.68
CA HIS A 286 1.92 -46.50 -18.13
C HIS A 286 2.61 -45.93 -16.90
N LEU A 287 2.87 -44.62 -16.90
CA LEU A 287 3.40 -43.88 -15.76
C LEU A 287 2.31 -42.99 -15.22
N ILE A 288 1.99 -43.14 -13.94
CA ILE A 288 0.97 -42.39 -13.24
C ILE A 288 1.63 -41.45 -12.24
N VAL A 289 1.42 -40.15 -12.41
CA VAL A 289 1.99 -39.12 -11.54
C VAL A 289 0.88 -38.30 -10.89
N ASP A 290 1.03 -38.02 -9.59
CA ASP A 290 0.17 -37.07 -8.87
C ASP A 290 0.73 -35.64 -9.04
N PRO A 291 0.09 -34.76 -9.84
CA PRO A 291 0.56 -33.40 -10.04
C PRO A 291 0.30 -32.50 -8.82
N GLY A 292 -0.42 -32.96 -7.81
CA GLY A 292 -0.84 -32.17 -6.65
C GLY A 292 0.28 -31.43 -5.94
N PRO A 293 1.37 -32.10 -5.54
CA PRO A 293 2.48 -31.47 -4.81
C PRO A 293 3.18 -30.36 -5.61
N ARG A 294 3.50 -30.63 -6.90
CA ARG A 294 4.16 -29.64 -7.79
C ARG A 294 3.24 -28.47 -8.10
N MET A 295 1.96 -28.75 -8.35
CA MET A 295 0.95 -27.74 -8.58
C MET A 295 0.77 -26.85 -7.35
N ALA A 296 0.71 -27.42 -6.14
CA ALA A 296 0.59 -26.65 -4.89
C ALA A 296 1.80 -25.72 -4.69
N ALA A 297 3.01 -26.21 -4.96
CA ALA A 297 4.23 -25.40 -4.89
C ALA A 297 4.25 -24.27 -5.93
N ALA A 298 3.86 -24.53 -7.18
CA ALA A 298 3.78 -23.54 -8.24
C ALA A 298 2.76 -22.43 -7.91
N VAL A 299 1.57 -22.83 -7.43
CA VAL A 299 0.53 -21.88 -6.99
C VAL A 299 1.01 -21.04 -5.81
N ALA A 300 1.65 -21.63 -4.81
CA ALA A 300 2.18 -20.91 -3.65
C ALA A 300 3.23 -19.87 -4.07
N THR A 301 4.16 -20.25 -4.93
CA THR A 301 5.19 -19.35 -5.47
C THR A 301 4.57 -18.23 -6.31
N GLY A 302 3.62 -18.57 -7.17
CA GLY A 302 2.88 -17.59 -7.97
C GLY A 302 2.10 -16.58 -7.13
N ARG A 303 1.44 -17.03 -6.07
CA ARG A 303 0.73 -16.14 -5.12
C ARG A 303 1.69 -15.22 -4.40
N LEU A 304 2.82 -15.74 -3.92
CA LEU A 304 3.83 -14.94 -3.22
C LEU A 304 4.37 -13.82 -4.13
N THR A 305 4.74 -14.15 -5.36
CA THR A 305 5.24 -13.17 -6.33
C THR A 305 4.18 -12.13 -6.70
N ALA A 306 2.92 -12.54 -6.89
CA ALA A 306 1.82 -11.63 -7.18
C ALA A 306 1.54 -10.67 -6.01
N VAL A 307 1.54 -11.16 -4.77
CA VAL A 307 1.35 -10.32 -3.56
C VAL A 307 2.49 -9.33 -3.40
N LEU A 308 3.74 -9.74 -3.61
CA LEU A 308 4.90 -8.84 -3.55
C LEU A 308 4.84 -7.73 -4.62
N LEU A 309 4.46 -8.06 -5.84
CA LEU A 309 4.29 -7.09 -6.92
C LEU A 309 3.16 -6.10 -6.62
N LEU A 310 2.00 -6.59 -6.17
CA LEU A 310 0.88 -5.74 -5.77
C LEU A 310 1.26 -4.82 -4.59
N GLY A 311 2.00 -5.33 -3.61
CA GLY A 311 2.54 -4.56 -2.49
C GLY A 311 3.50 -3.45 -2.95
N LEU A 312 4.39 -3.75 -3.91
CA LEU A 312 5.30 -2.77 -4.49
C LEU A 312 4.55 -1.66 -5.24
N ILE A 313 3.56 -2.03 -6.05
CA ILE A 313 2.71 -1.06 -6.77
C ILE A 313 1.95 -0.16 -5.79
N ALA A 314 1.38 -0.74 -4.73
CA ALA A 314 0.69 0.00 -3.69
C ALA A 314 1.64 0.97 -2.95
N ALA A 315 2.84 0.53 -2.59
CA ALA A 315 3.86 1.36 -1.94
C ALA A 315 4.28 2.53 -2.84
N LEU A 316 4.48 2.29 -4.14
CA LEU A 316 4.81 3.33 -5.12
C LEU A 316 3.67 4.35 -5.27
N ALA A 317 2.41 3.88 -5.32
CA ALA A 317 1.24 4.76 -5.38
C ALA A 317 1.14 5.65 -4.13
N VAL A 318 1.34 5.08 -2.93
CA VAL A 318 1.38 5.85 -1.66
C VAL A 318 2.51 6.88 -1.67
N ALA A 319 3.72 6.48 -2.10
CA ALA A 319 4.85 7.40 -2.20
C ALA A 319 4.57 8.58 -3.14
N LEU A 320 3.97 8.32 -4.31
CA LEU A 320 3.56 9.37 -5.25
C LEU A 320 2.51 10.32 -4.67
N LEU A 321 1.52 9.78 -3.94
CA LEU A 321 0.50 10.60 -3.25
C LEU A 321 1.13 11.48 -2.17
N LEU A 322 2.07 10.96 -1.38
CA LEU A 322 2.79 11.71 -0.35
C LEU A 322 3.64 12.83 -0.97
N VAL A 323 4.34 12.56 -2.07
CA VAL A 323 5.12 13.58 -2.80
C VAL A 323 4.20 14.69 -3.35
N ARG A 324 3.06 14.33 -3.95
CA ARG A 324 2.06 15.31 -4.43
C ARG A 324 1.52 16.17 -3.29
N ARG A 325 1.15 15.56 -2.16
CA ARG A 325 0.65 16.28 -0.98
C ARG A 325 1.69 17.24 -0.42
N ARG A 326 2.96 16.80 -0.33
CA ARG A 326 4.07 17.68 0.12
C ARG A 326 4.28 18.88 -0.81
N ARG A 327 4.15 18.69 -2.13
CA ARG A 327 4.23 19.80 -3.09
C ARG A 327 3.10 20.81 -2.90
N GLN A 328 1.86 20.35 -2.77
CA GLN A 328 0.70 21.23 -2.53
C GLN A 328 0.87 22.05 -1.25
N LEU A 329 1.26 21.43 -0.13
CA LEU A 329 1.50 22.14 1.13
C LEU A 329 2.59 23.20 1.02
N ARG A 330 3.64 22.95 0.23
CA ARG A 330 4.70 23.94 -0.03
C ARG A 330 4.20 25.12 -0.85
N GLU A 331 3.40 24.87 -1.89
CA GLU A 331 2.80 25.92 -2.73
C GLU A 331 1.86 26.81 -1.91
N GLU A 332 0.99 26.22 -1.07
CA GLU A 332 0.13 26.96 -0.16
C GLU A 332 0.91 27.84 0.82
N ALA A 333 2.00 27.33 1.41
CA ALA A 333 2.85 28.09 2.31
C ALA A 333 3.52 29.27 1.60
N ILE A 334 4.02 29.09 0.37
CA ILE A 334 4.63 30.17 -0.44
C ILE A 334 3.59 31.25 -0.76
N VAL A 335 2.37 30.86 -1.15
CA VAL A 335 1.29 31.80 -1.45
C VAL A 335 0.90 32.59 -0.18
N ALA A 336 0.76 31.92 0.96
CA ALA A 336 0.45 32.58 2.24
C ALA A 336 1.53 33.60 2.64
N GLN A 337 2.82 33.26 2.47
CA GLN A 337 3.93 34.16 2.76
C GLN A 337 3.91 35.39 1.84
N ARG A 338 3.75 35.19 0.52
CA ARG A 338 3.65 36.30 -0.43
C ARG A 338 2.51 37.25 -0.12
N THR A 339 1.35 36.69 0.26
CA THR A 339 0.17 37.49 0.62
C THR A 339 0.43 38.35 1.85
N ARG A 340 1.15 37.82 2.87
CA ARG A 340 1.57 38.61 4.04
C ARG A 340 2.48 39.77 3.66
N THR A 341 3.53 39.49 2.89
CA THR A 341 4.48 40.52 2.46
C THR A 341 3.80 41.62 1.65
N LEU A 342 2.90 41.28 0.72
CA LEU A 342 2.12 42.26 -0.04
C LEU A 342 1.23 43.13 0.85
N ARG A 343 0.57 42.55 1.85
CA ARG A 343 -0.26 43.33 2.81
C ARG A 343 0.59 44.32 3.61
N GLU A 344 1.78 43.91 4.04
CA GLU A 344 2.70 44.79 4.75
C GLU A 344 3.18 45.97 3.86
N GLN A 345 3.53 45.68 2.60
CA GLN A 345 3.93 46.69 1.61
C GLN A 345 2.80 47.68 1.31
N LEU A 346 1.57 47.19 1.14
CA LEU A 346 0.40 48.03 0.93
C LEU A 346 0.11 48.93 2.14
N SER A 347 0.21 48.39 3.35
CA SER A 347 0.05 49.17 4.58
C SER A 347 1.09 50.30 4.69
N GLN A 348 2.35 49.98 4.35
CA GLN A 348 3.42 50.99 4.35
C GLN A 348 3.24 52.06 3.27
N ALA A 349 2.84 51.66 2.05
CA ALA A 349 2.56 52.59 0.95
C ALA A 349 1.41 53.54 1.30
N ASN A 350 0.33 53.03 1.90
CA ASN A 350 -0.81 53.81 2.31
C ASN A 350 -0.43 54.88 3.37
N ARG A 351 0.46 54.50 4.31
CA ARG A 351 0.97 55.45 5.33
C ARG A 351 1.84 56.54 4.71
N LEU A 352 2.70 56.19 3.78
CA LEU A 352 3.53 57.19 3.08
C LEU A 352 2.66 58.16 2.25
N ALA A 353 1.55 57.67 1.67
CA ALA A 353 0.59 58.51 0.97
C ALA A 353 -0.12 59.50 1.95
N THR A 354 -0.55 58.99 3.11
CA THR A 354 -1.16 59.84 4.17
C THR A 354 -0.16 60.87 4.70
N LEU A 355 1.10 60.47 4.91
CA LEU A 355 2.17 61.40 5.33
C LEU A 355 2.43 62.48 4.27
N GLY A 356 2.35 62.12 2.98
CA GLY A 356 2.46 63.08 1.87
C GLY A 356 1.35 64.14 1.87
N GLN A 357 0.12 63.72 2.16
CA GLN A 357 -1.02 64.67 2.30
C GLN A 357 -0.91 65.58 3.52
N ILE A 358 -0.43 65.01 4.64
CA ILE A 358 -0.22 65.77 5.89
C ILE A 358 0.95 66.79 5.72
N SER A 359 1.97 66.50 4.92
CA SER A 359 3.15 67.32 4.71
C SER A 359 2.83 68.74 4.21
N ALA A 360 1.78 68.87 3.38
CA ALA A 360 1.31 70.15 2.89
C ALA A 360 0.69 71.02 4.00
N GLY A 361 -0.12 70.41 4.87
CA GLY A 361 -0.72 71.09 6.01
C GLY A 361 0.29 71.50 7.10
N VAL A 362 1.26 70.58 7.38
CA VAL A 362 2.32 70.85 8.37
C VAL A 362 3.23 72.01 7.92
N ASN A 363 3.58 72.07 6.64
CA ASN A 363 4.35 73.20 6.13
C ASN A 363 3.63 74.53 6.31
N HIS A 364 2.32 74.54 6.15
CA HIS A 364 1.51 75.73 6.37
C HIS A 364 1.45 76.12 7.86
N GLU A 365 1.21 75.13 8.73
CA GLU A 365 1.08 75.29 10.17
C GLU A 365 2.43 75.66 10.87
N ILE A 366 3.57 75.21 10.36
CA ILE A 366 4.88 75.64 10.86
C ILE A 366 5.27 77.00 10.24
N GLY A 367 4.91 77.22 8.98
CA GLY A 367 5.25 78.44 8.30
C GLY A 367 4.64 79.70 8.95
N GLN A 368 3.42 79.60 9.46
CA GLN A 368 2.72 80.71 10.11
C GLN A 368 3.45 81.21 11.39
N PRO A 369 3.72 80.38 12.43
CA PRO A 369 4.42 80.82 13.60
C PRO A 369 5.84 81.28 13.31
N VAL A 370 6.54 80.69 12.33
CA VAL A 370 7.86 81.14 11.91
C VAL A 370 7.81 82.55 11.28
N ALA A 371 6.78 82.84 10.46
CA ALA A 371 6.60 84.18 9.93
C ALA A 371 6.27 85.19 11.05
N ALA A 372 5.42 84.81 12.02
CA ALA A 372 5.11 85.66 13.17
C ALA A 372 6.29 85.92 14.10
N LEU A 373 7.12 84.88 14.35
CA LEU A 373 8.40 85.01 15.06
C LEU A 373 9.25 86.13 14.46
N ARG A 374 9.40 86.13 13.13
CA ARG A 374 10.19 87.17 12.45
C ARG A 374 9.62 88.56 12.64
N VAL A 375 8.26 88.71 12.50
CA VAL A 375 7.60 90.01 12.70
C VAL A 375 7.81 90.54 14.12
N PHE A 376 7.61 89.67 15.15
CA PHE A 376 7.79 90.05 16.54
C PHE A 376 9.27 90.36 16.87
N ALA A 377 10.22 89.67 16.26
CA ALA A 377 11.64 89.92 16.41
C ALA A 377 12.06 91.30 15.81
N GLU A 378 11.66 91.58 14.54
CA GLU A 378 11.85 92.84 13.86
C GLU A 378 11.19 94.01 14.61
N SER A 379 9.99 93.82 15.14
CA SER A 379 9.29 94.81 15.96
C SER A 379 9.98 95.04 17.32
N GLY A 380 10.47 93.96 17.96
CA GLY A 380 11.19 94.04 19.21
C GLY A 380 12.45 94.83 19.07
N GLU A 381 13.25 94.66 18.03
CA GLU A 381 14.46 95.43 17.69
C GLU A 381 14.12 96.94 17.58
N LYS A 382 13.09 97.30 16.85
CA LYS A 382 12.64 98.68 16.67
C LYS A 382 12.17 99.30 18.00
N LEU A 383 11.51 98.53 18.85
CA LEU A 383 11.03 98.98 20.17
C LEU A 383 12.20 99.23 21.14
N ILE A 384 13.27 98.39 21.11
CA ILE A 384 14.49 98.61 21.89
C ILE A 384 15.18 99.88 21.45
N ALA A 385 15.34 100.08 20.15
CA ALA A 385 15.93 101.25 19.55
C ALA A 385 15.16 102.56 19.94
N ALA A 386 13.86 102.47 20.14
CA ALA A 386 12.93 103.53 20.53
C ALA A 386 12.85 103.72 22.08
N GLY A 387 13.63 103.00 22.90
CA GLY A 387 13.60 103.07 24.36
C GLY A 387 12.37 102.44 25.02
N LYS A 388 11.54 101.68 24.29
CA LYS A 388 10.29 101.08 24.77
C LYS A 388 10.50 99.67 25.29
N SER A 389 11.32 99.47 26.32
CA SER A 389 11.79 98.18 26.83
C SER A 389 10.66 97.26 27.29
N GLN A 390 9.57 97.79 27.88
CA GLN A 390 8.44 96.97 28.35
C GLN A 390 7.61 96.34 27.20
N GLN A 391 7.46 97.06 26.08
CA GLN A 391 6.81 96.56 24.90
C GLN A 391 7.69 95.56 24.14
N ALA A 392 8.99 95.76 24.10
CA ALA A 392 9.91 94.78 23.56
C ALA A 392 9.93 93.50 24.37
N ALA A 393 9.84 93.52 25.70
CA ALA A 393 9.73 92.36 26.57
C ALA A 393 8.40 91.57 26.31
N ALA A 394 7.35 92.25 25.89
CA ALA A 394 6.12 91.54 25.48
C ALA A 394 6.34 90.78 24.15
N ASN A 395 6.97 91.38 23.15
CA ASN A 395 7.31 90.73 21.91
C ASN A 395 8.21 89.45 22.11
N PHE A 396 9.14 89.51 23.02
CA PHE A 396 9.97 88.33 23.34
C PHE A 396 9.19 87.22 24.00
N ARG A 397 8.17 87.55 24.81
CA ARG A 397 7.26 86.54 25.37
C ARG A 397 6.39 85.84 24.24
N GLU A 398 5.92 86.61 23.26
CA GLU A 398 5.23 86.06 22.09
C GLU A 398 6.16 85.14 21.27
N ILE A 399 7.43 85.55 21.07
CA ILE A 399 8.46 84.73 20.40
C ILE A 399 8.62 83.36 21.12
N MET A 400 8.75 83.43 22.47
CA MET A 400 8.86 82.18 23.25
C MET A 400 7.65 81.29 23.10
N GLY A 401 6.46 81.84 23.18
CA GLY A 401 5.20 81.11 22.96
C GLY A 401 5.10 80.45 21.56
N LEU A 402 5.50 81.18 20.53
CA LEU A 402 5.55 80.64 19.16
C LEU A 402 6.63 79.54 18.98
N ALA A 403 7.78 79.65 19.62
CA ALA A 403 8.81 78.59 19.61
C ALA A 403 8.32 77.34 20.32
N ASP A 404 7.65 77.45 21.45
CA ASP A 404 7.01 76.31 22.16
C ASP A 404 5.92 75.67 21.29
N ARG A 405 5.13 76.44 20.55
CA ARG A 405 4.15 75.94 19.59
C ARG A 405 4.77 75.12 18.47
N ILE A 406 5.89 75.60 17.85
CA ILE A 406 6.64 74.83 16.84
C ILE A 406 7.18 73.52 17.43
N GLY A 407 7.68 73.58 18.69
CA GLY A 407 8.15 72.39 19.39
C GLY A 407 7.02 71.33 19.55
N ARG A 408 5.81 71.74 19.91
CA ARG A 408 4.66 70.85 20.01
C ARG A 408 4.28 70.26 18.66
N ILE A 409 4.17 71.05 17.58
CA ILE A 409 3.88 70.62 16.22
C ILE A 409 4.85 69.54 15.75
N THR A 410 6.14 69.79 15.91
CA THR A 410 7.22 68.86 15.51
C THR A 410 7.21 67.59 16.37
N GLY A 411 6.87 67.70 17.65
CA GLY A 411 6.71 66.56 18.57
C GLY A 411 5.57 65.64 18.18
N GLU A 412 4.38 66.16 17.86
CA GLU A 412 3.23 65.40 17.41
C GLU A 412 3.47 64.72 16.09
N LEU A 413 4.11 65.38 15.11
CA LEU A 413 4.51 64.80 13.83
C LEU A 413 5.50 63.63 13.97
N ARG A 414 6.48 63.80 14.88
CA ARG A 414 7.45 62.76 15.19
C ARG A 414 6.81 61.55 15.83
N ASN A 415 5.84 61.71 16.69
CA ASN A 415 5.09 60.64 17.32
C ASN A 415 4.20 59.91 16.30
N PHE A 416 3.60 60.62 15.32
CA PHE A 416 2.86 60.03 14.21
C PHE A 416 3.76 59.19 13.31
N SER A 417 4.99 59.66 13.01
CA SER A 417 5.94 58.95 12.12
C SER A 417 6.61 57.72 12.77
N ARG A 418 6.69 57.66 14.10
CA ARG A 418 7.33 56.55 14.83
C ARG A 418 6.28 55.45 15.14
N ARG A 419 6.38 54.33 14.45
CA ARG A 419 5.77 53.08 14.85
C ARG A 419 6.73 52.28 15.71
N GLN A 420 6.48 52.16 16.99
CA GLN A 420 6.95 51.01 17.76
C GLN A 420 5.76 50.10 17.99
N PRO A 421 5.72 48.92 17.36
CA PRO A 421 4.73 47.90 17.73
C PRO A 421 5.03 47.53 19.19
N GLY A 422 4.08 47.79 20.07
CA GLY A 422 4.12 47.31 21.43
C GLY A 422 3.84 45.81 21.47
N GLU A 423 4.40 45.10 22.45
CA GLU A 423 3.98 43.73 22.71
C GLU A 423 2.55 43.72 23.23
N ARG A 424 1.65 42.95 22.57
CA ARG A 424 0.33 42.68 23.13
C ARG A 424 0.51 41.79 24.35
N ARG A 425 0.02 42.28 25.50
CA ARG A 425 0.00 41.53 26.75
C ARG A 425 -1.39 41.62 27.39
N MET A 426 -1.64 40.77 28.34
CA MET A 426 -2.82 40.90 29.17
C MET A 426 -2.60 42.10 30.11
N VAL A 427 -3.51 43.08 30.04
CA VAL A 427 -3.45 44.31 30.78
C VAL A 427 -4.79 44.54 31.44
N GLU A 428 -4.78 44.89 32.72
CA GLU A 428 -5.98 45.33 33.41
C GLU A 428 -6.36 46.75 32.96
N ILE A 429 -7.64 47.00 32.71
CA ILE A 429 -8.12 48.30 32.27
C ILE A 429 -7.84 49.36 33.32
N GLY A 430 -7.85 48.98 34.62
CA GLY A 430 -7.43 49.81 35.73
C GLY A 430 -6.05 50.38 35.57
N GLU A 431 -5.05 49.58 35.10
CA GLU A 431 -3.69 50.05 34.89
C GLU A 431 -3.63 51.16 33.81
N ILE A 432 -4.40 51.03 32.73
CA ILE A 432 -4.48 52.03 31.65
C ILE A 432 -5.10 53.35 32.16
N ILE A 433 -6.17 53.22 32.93
CA ILE A 433 -6.86 54.41 33.52
C ILE A 433 -5.92 55.10 34.51
N ASP A 434 -5.30 54.36 35.42
CA ASP A 434 -4.43 54.94 36.46
C ASP A 434 -3.18 55.57 35.84
N GLY A 435 -2.58 54.96 34.77
CA GLY A 435 -1.50 55.52 33.99
C GLY A 435 -1.88 56.85 33.33
N ALA A 436 -3.04 56.90 32.67
CA ALA A 436 -3.53 58.14 32.04
C ALA A 436 -3.82 59.26 33.06
N LEU A 437 -4.38 58.91 34.19
CA LEU A 437 -4.63 59.88 35.28
C LEU A 437 -3.33 60.39 35.91
N LEU A 438 -2.34 59.52 36.07
CA LEU A 438 -1.03 59.90 36.57
C LEU A 438 -0.36 60.93 35.66
N LEU A 439 -0.39 60.74 34.35
CA LEU A 439 0.15 61.65 33.36
C LEU A 439 -0.57 63.03 33.36
N LEU A 440 -1.82 63.08 33.73
CA LEU A 440 -2.62 64.29 33.73
C LEU A 440 -2.80 64.91 35.12
N ARG A 441 -2.19 64.33 36.17
CA ARG A 441 -2.37 64.68 37.56
C ARG A 441 -2.22 66.18 37.85
N ASP A 442 -1.13 66.77 37.42
CA ASP A 442 -0.82 68.16 37.67
C ASP A 442 -1.85 69.10 37.04
N ARG A 443 -2.35 68.73 35.87
CA ARG A 443 -3.38 69.50 35.17
C ARG A 443 -4.75 69.37 35.84
N ILE A 444 -5.13 68.16 36.24
CA ILE A 444 -6.37 67.86 36.95
C ILE A 444 -6.39 68.65 38.27
N VAL A 445 -5.32 68.63 39.04
CA VAL A 445 -5.21 69.31 40.31
C VAL A 445 -5.21 70.84 40.13
N SER A 446 -4.42 71.38 39.19
CA SER A 446 -4.33 72.80 38.94
C SER A 446 -5.62 73.44 38.47
N GLN A 447 -6.50 72.65 37.78
CA GLN A 447 -7.80 73.08 37.33
C GLN A 447 -8.92 72.77 38.34
N GLY A 448 -8.59 72.19 39.51
CA GLY A 448 -9.57 71.85 40.55
C GLY A 448 -10.60 70.78 40.13
N ARG A 449 -10.23 69.84 39.26
CA ARG A 449 -11.09 68.86 38.64
C ARG A 449 -11.21 67.56 39.42
N THR A 450 -12.35 66.90 39.29
CA THR A 450 -12.55 65.51 39.73
C THR A 450 -13.10 64.70 38.57
N ILE A 451 -12.44 63.56 38.30
CA ILE A 451 -12.89 62.61 37.25
C ILE A 451 -13.57 61.43 37.94
N GLU A 452 -14.81 61.16 37.56
CA GLU A 452 -15.52 60.01 38.06
C GLU A 452 -14.99 58.73 37.39
N LEU A 453 -14.71 57.71 38.21
CA LEU A 453 -14.09 56.46 37.75
C LEU A 453 -15.10 55.32 37.80
N PRO A 454 -14.99 54.32 36.91
CA PRO A 454 -15.84 53.14 36.95
C PRO A 454 -15.57 52.28 38.19
N ASP A 455 -16.53 51.44 38.54
CA ASP A 455 -16.44 50.54 39.69
C ASP A 455 -15.20 49.66 39.65
N LYS A 456 -14.61 49.39 40.83
CA LYS A 456 -13.38 48.63 40.95
C LYS A 456 -13.44 47.25 40.28
N GLY A 457 -14.55 46.50 40.41
CA GLY A 457 -14.68 45.16 39.80
C GLY A 457 -14.65 45.17 38.28
N VAL A 458 -15.04 46.28 37.61
CA VAL A 458 -14.97 46.40 36.15
C VAL A 458 -13.56 46.81 35.70
N ARG A 459 -12.84 47.59 36.53
CA ARG A 459 -11.46 48.01 36.29
C ARG A 459 -10.45 46.86 36.31
N ASP A 460 -10.74 45.80 37.07
CA ASP A 460 -9.92 44.60 37.18
C ASP A 460 -10.07 43.66 35.93
N THR A 461 -10.84 44.08 34.92
CA THR A 461 -11.01 43.32 33.68
C THR A 461 -9.72 43.37 32.85
N ALA A 462 -9.15 42.20 32.53
CA ALA A 462 -7.96 42.08 31.70
C ALA A 462 -8.32 41.90 30.21
N ILE A 463 -7.59 42.60 29.36
CA ILE A 463 -7.70 42.50 27.90
C ILE A 463 -6.33 42.30 27.25
N ALA A 464 -6.30 41.63 26.10
CA ALA A 464 -5.08 41.48 25.31
C ALA A 464 -4.81 42.74 24.50
N ALA A 465 -3.94 43.64 24.99
CA ALA A 465 -3.72 44.94 24.38
C ALA A 465 -2.28 45.41 24.46
N GLU A 466 -1.95 46.42 23.65
CA GLU A 466 -0.72 47.19 23.76
C GLU A 466 -0.94 48.34 24.76
N HIS A 467 -0.52 48.15 26.01
CA HIS A 467 -0.77 49.04 27.15
C HIS A 467 -0.52 50.54 26.83
N ILE A 468 0.72 50.84 26.37
CA ILE A 468 1.15 52.21 26.11
C ILE A 468 0.29 52.91 25.06
N ARG A 469 -0.13 52.19 24.02
CA ARG A 469 -0.97 52.77 22.94
C ARG A 469 -2.40 53.07 23.41
N LEU A 470 -3.01 52.18 24.19
CA LEU A 470 -4.31 52.47 24.76
C LEU A 470 -4.30 53.59 25.78
N GLU A 471 -3.25 53.65 26.64
CA GLU A 471 -3.02 54.74 27.55
C GLU A 471 -2.86 56.09 26.81
N GLN A 472 -2.11 56.12 25.70
CA GLN A 472 -1.97 57.30 24.84
C GLN A 472 -3.32 57.80 24.29
N VAL A 473 -4.19 56.83 23.82
CA VAL A 473 -5.55 57.22 23.37
C VAL A 473 -6.36 57.83 24.52
N LEU A 474 -6.34 57.18 25.69
CA LEU A 474 -7.11 57.63 26.85
C LEU A 474 -6.63 59.01 27.34
N VAL A 475 -5.30 59.23 27.39
CA VAL A 475 -4.68 60.54 27.72
C VAL A 475 -5.18 61.63 26.77
N ASN A 476 -5.19 61.36 25.45
CA ASN A 476 -5.67 62.34 24.48
C ASN A 476 -7.18 62.64 24.64
N LEU A 477 -8.03 61.66 24.92
CA LEU A 477 -9.45 61.87 25.16
C LEU A 477 -9.71 62.66 26.44
N LEU A 478 -9.02 62.32 27.53
CA LEU A 478 -9.08 63.04 28.79
C LEU A 478 -8.57 64.48 28.67
N GLN A 479 -7.52 64.72 27.91
CA GLN A 479 -7.07 66.09 27.61
C GLN A 479 -8.12 66.90 26.89
N ASN A 480 -8.79 66.26 25.90
CA ASN A 480 -9.90 66.94 25.19
C ASN A 480 -11.07 67.24 26.09
N ALA A 481 -11.44 66.32 27.00
CA ALA A 481 -12.51 66.56 27.99
C ALA A 481 -12.16 67.69 28.96
N LEU A 482 -10.89 67.72 29.47
CA LEU A 482 -10.40 68.80 30.35
C LEU A 482 -10.39 70.17 29.65
N ASP A 483 -10.12 70.23 28.35
CA ASP A 483 -10.14 71.46 27.56
C ASP A 483 -11.54 71.96 27.24
N ALA A 484 -12.51 71.05 27.12
CA ALA A 484 -13.90 71.34 26.73
C ALA A 484 -14.77 71.75 27.92
N THR A 485 -14.35 71.51 29.17
CA THR A 485 -15.20 71.67 30.40
C THR A 485 -14.73 72.79 31.27
N SER A 486 -15.67 73.41 32.04
CA SER A 486 -15.44 74.37 33.09
C SER A 486 -15.33 73.71 34.49
N PRO A 487 -14.75 74.34 35.56
CA PRO A 487 -14.53 73.65 36.85
C PRO A 487 -15.74 72.97 37.47
N GLU A 488 -16.94 73.38 37.11
CA GLU A 488 -18.22 72.88 37.63
C GLU A 488 -18.79 71.71 36.80
N ASP A 489 -18.20 71.45 35.57
CA ASP A 489 -18.73 70.45 34.69
C ASP A 489 -18.16 69.07 35.05
N ARG A 490 -18.94 68.03 34.80
CA ARG A 490 -18.59 66.61 35.08
C ARG A 490 -17.74 66.02 34.00
N ILE A 491 -16.73 65.24 34.39
CA ILE A 491 -15.98 64.34 33.54
C ILE A 491 -16.06 62.94 34.15
N ALA A 492 -16.48 61.92 33.35
CA ALA A 492 -16.61 60.56 33.82
C ALA A 492 -15.96 59.55 32.84
N ILE A 493 -15.39 58.50 33.41
CA ILE A 493 -14.94 57.32 32.66
C ILE A 493 -15.92 56.19 33.01
N THR A 494 -16.52 55.53 32.01
CA THR A 494 -17.35 54.35 32.20
C THR A 494 -16.93 53.22 31.31
N ILE A 495 -17.19 51.99 31.72
CA ILE A 495 -16.83 50.79 30.99
C ILE A 495 -18.06 49.91 30.79
N GLU A 496 -18.30 49.48 29.57
CA GLU A 496 -19.33 48.49 29.23
C GLU A 496 -18.64 47.24 28.66
N LEU A 497 -19.07 46.08 29.14
CA LEU A 497 -18.52 44.79 28.70
C LEU A 497 -19.58 44.04 27.92
N THR A 498 -19.24 43.64 26.68
CA THR A 498 -20.02 42.70 25.89
C THR A 498 -19.24 41.37 25.75
N ASP A 499 -19.87 40.35 25.19
CA ASP A 499 -19.22 39.05 24.98
C ASP A 499 -17.98 39.13 24.09
N THR A 500 -17.91 40.07 23.15
CA THR A 500 -16.87 40.19 22.14
C THR A 500 -15.99 41.41 22.27
N GLN A 501 -16.47 42.48 22.95
CA GLN A 501 -15.83 43.77 22.98
C GLN A 501 -15.88 44.40 24.38
N LEU A 502 -14.89 45.24 24.65
CA LEU A 502 -14.90 46.18 25.77
C LEU A 502 -15.10 47.58 25.19
N LEU A 503 -16.01 48.36 25.75
CA LEU A 503 -16.28 49.74 25.40
C LEU A 503 -15.85 50.61 26.59
N LEU A 504 -14.86 51.45 26.39
CA LEU A 504 -14.45 52.46 27.38
C LEU A 504 -14.93 53.82 26.90
N HIS A 505 -15.75 54.46 27.71
CA HIS A 505 -16.30 55.78 27.42
C HIS A 505 -15.62 56.83 28.25
N VAL A 506 -15.24 57.93 27.60
CA VAL A 506 -14.89 59.21 28.24
C VAL A 506 -16.05 60.17 27.96
N ILE A 507 -16.67 60.63 29.02
CA ILE A 507 -17.88 61.46 28.99
C ILE A 507 -17.56 62.79 29.59
N ASP A 508 -17.87 63.91 28.91
CA ASP A 508 -17.74 65.26 29.40
C ASP A 508 -19.01 66.07 29.20
N GLU A 509 -19.32 66.94 30.15
CA GLU A 509 -20.48 67.86 30.11
C GLU A 509 -20.02 69.28 29.70
N GLY A 510 -19.08 69.38 28.77
CA GLY A 510 -18.49 70.61 28.29
C GLY A 510 -19.31 71.35 27.25
N ILE A 511 -18.63 72.20 26.48
CA ILE A 511 -19.27 73.05 25.43
C ILE A 511 -19.94 72.26 24.30
N GLY A 512 -19.74 70.92 24.28
CA GLY A 512 -20.25 70.04 23.26
C GLY A 512 -19.54 70.19 21.91
N ILE A 513 -19.93 69.34 20.91
CA ILE A 513 -19.41 69.38 19.55
C ILE A 513 -20.53 69.89 18.63
N PRO A 514 -20.38 71.02 17.93
CA PRO A 514 -21.37 71.50 16.96
C PRO A 514 -21.61 70.47 15.85
N ALA A 515 -22.88 70.30 15.46
CA ALA A 515 -23.27 69.29 14.43
C ALA A 515 -22.50 69.47 13.10
N GLU A 516 -22.15 70.68 12.74
CA GLU A 516 -21.36 71.02 11.53
C GLU A 516 -19.95 70.44 11.53
N ARG A 517 -19.40 70.15 12.71
CA ARG A 517 -18.03 69.62 12.88
C ARG A 517 -18.02 68.11 13.14
N ALA A 518 -19.13 67.49 13.39
CA ALA A 518 -19.23 66.07 13.67
C ALA A 518 -18.61 65.18 12.57
N ASP A 519 -18.86 65.49 11.31
CA ASP A 519 -18.36 64.74 10.18
C ASP A 519 -16.85 64.93 9.89
N THR A 520 -16.24 66.02 10.39
CA THR A 520 -14.86 66.37 10.10
C THR A 520 -13.90 66.15 11.25
N MET A 521 -14.40 65.83 12.47
CA MET A 521 -13.54 65.80 13.66
C MET A 521 -12.45 64.73 13.66
N PHE A 522 -12.60 63.66 12.87
CA PHE A 522 -11.58 62.65 12.63
C PHE A 522 -10.76 62.93 11.38
N GLN A 523 -10.88 64.14 10.79
CA GLN A 523 -10.03 64.55 9.68
C GLN A 523 -8.78 65.26 10.22
N PRO A 524 -7.61 65.11 9.57
CA PRO A 524 -6.42 65.84 9.94
C PRO A 524 -6.66 67.35 9.92
N PHE A 525 -6.12 68.07 10.91
CA PHE A 525 -6.23 69.51 11.09
C PHE A 525 -7.58 70.06 11.47
N ALA A 526 -8.58 69.19 11.77
CA ALA A 526 -9.86 69.62 12.31
C ALA A 526 -9.72 69.94 13.81
N THR A 527 -9.63 71.23 14.15
CA THR A 527 -9.50 71.71 15.54
C THR A 527 -10.27 73.02 15.75
N SER A 528 -10.80 73.19 16.94
CA SER A 528 -11.34 74.48 17.44
C SER A 528 -10.40 75.19 18.40
N LYS A 529 -9.26 74.60 18.75
CA LYS A 529 -8.30 75.13 19.71
C LYS A 529 -7.27 75.94 18.93
N GLU A 530 -7.00 77.17 19.39
CA GLU A 530 -5.99 78.07 18.78
C GLU A 530 -4.59 77.45 18.76
N ASP A 531 -4.31 76.56 19.71
CA ASP A 531 -3.00 75.93 19.87
C ASP A 531 -2.93 74.45 19.49
N GLY A 532 -4.03 73.82 18.95
CA GLY A 532 -4.09 72.38 18.64
C GLY A 532 -3.92 72.08 17.16
N LEU A 533 -3.13 71.08 16.81
CA LEU A 533 -2.92 70.61 15.41
C LEU A 533 -4.10 69.86 14.82
N GLY A 534 -5.10 69.44 15.63
CA GLY A 534 -6.17 68.60 15.15
C GLY A 534 -5.77 67.19 14.71
N LEU A 535 -4.59 66.71 15.13
CA LEU A 535 -4.10 65.34 14.80
C LEU A 535 -4.43 64.31 15.90
N GLY A 536 -4.71 64.79 17.14
CA GLY A 536 -4.89 63.88 18.28
C GLY A 536 -5.96 62.82 18.09
N LEU A 537 -7.18 63.21 17.64
CA LEU A 537 -8.30 62.28 17.41
C LEU A 537 -8.04 61.38 16.20
N VAL A 538 -7.38 61.84 15.16
CA VAL A 538 -6.97 61.05 14.00
C VAL A 538 -6.02 59.92 14.42
N ILE A 539 -4.97 60.28 15.17
CA ILE A 539 -3.98 59.34 15.72
C ILE A 539 -4.66 58.35 16.65
N SER A 540 -5.55 58.80 17.53
CA SER A 540 -6.29 57.94 18.45
C SER A 540 -7.16 56.92 17.72
N ARG A 541 -7.83 57.32 16.67
CA ARG A 541 -8.66 56.41 15.85
C ARG A 541 -7.81 55.41 15.08
N ASP A 542 -6.67 55.82 14.51
CA ASP A 542 -5.73 54.94 13.84
C ASP A 542 -5.13 53.91 14.80
N ILE A 543 -4.77 54.34 16.04
CA ILE A 543 -4.33 53.41 17.07
C ILE A 543 -5.41 52.37 17.39
N MET A 544 -6.64 52.80 17.57
CA MET A 544 -7.75 51.89 17.88
C MET A 544 -8.01 50.90 16.75
N ARG A 545 -7.93 51.34 15.50
CA ARG A 545 -8.09 50.46 14.30
C ARG A 545 -6.94 49.47 14.16
N ASP A 546 -5.73 49.88 14.41
CA ASP A 546 -4.54 49.00 14.43
C ASP A 546 -4.70 47.89 15.52
N LEU A 547 -5.35 48.19 16.63
CA LEU A 547 -5.65 47.26 17.70
C LEU A 547 -6.86 46.36 17.42
N GLY A 548 -7.53 46.56 16.28
CA GLY A 548 -8.70 45.78 15.84
C GLY A 548 -10.04 46.33 16.41
N GLY A 549 -10.03 47.53 16.99
CA GLY A 549 -11.19 48.25 17.48
C GLY A 549 -11.55 49.46 16.63
N ASP A 550 -12.24 50.44 17.20
CA ASP A 550 -12.48 51.79 16.61
C ASP A 550 -12.67 52.83 17.72
N LEU A 551 -12.55 54.08 17.34
CA LEU A 551 -12.88 55.24 18.17
C LEU A 551 -14.10 55.95 17.56
N THR A 552 -15.17 56.04 18.32
CA THR A 552 -16.42 56.72 17.94
C THR A 552 -16.79 57.80 18.94
N PHE A 553 -17.68 58.69 18.59
CA PHE A 553 -18.23 59.64 19.51
C PHE A 553 -19.75 59.79 19.31
N ASP A 554 -20.40 60.25 20.33
CA ASP A 554 -21.80 60.62 20.35
C ASP A 554 -21.99 61.91 21.19
N THR A 555 -22.92 62.77 20.81
CA THR A 555 -23.21 64.01 21.52
C THR A 555 -24.68 64.35 21.45
N ASP A 556 -25.26 64.79 22.57
CA ASP A 556 -26.67 65.32 22.68
C ASP A 556 -26.70 66.82 22.72
N GLY A 557 -25.58 67.50 22.47
CA GLY A 557 -25.45 69.00 22.54
C GLY A 557 -25.07 69.53 23.90
N ARG A 558 -25.18 68.77 25.00
CA ARG A 558 -24.73 69.09 26.34
C ARG A 558 -23.67 68.18 26.88
N GLN A 559 -23.61 66.96 26.38
CA GLN A 559 -22.70 65.95 26.80
C GLN A 559 -21.98 65.39 25.57
N THR A 560 -20.67 65.21 25.65
CA THR A 560 -19.88 64.50 24.63
C THR A 560 -19.39 63.20 25.20
N ARG A 561 -19.59 62.11 24.45
CA ARG A 561 -19.14 60.74 24.78
C ARG A 561 -18.20 60.25 23.71
N PHE A 562 -16.94 60.04 24.04
CA PHE A 562 -16.01 59.28 23.19
C PHE A 562 -15.96 57.84 23.62
N THR A 563 -16.05 56.90 22.67
CA THR A 563 -16.08 55.46 22.92
C THR A 563 -14.90 54.77 22.25
N MET A 564 -14.01 54.23 23.07
CA MET A 564 -12.94 53.33 22.64
C MET A 564 -13.46 51.89 22.62
N THR A 565 -13.52 51.27 21.46
CA THR A 565 -13.95 49.88 21.31
C THR A 565 -12.74 48.97 21.19
N VAL A 566 -12.55 48.01 22.10
CA VAL A 566 -11.41 47.07 22.11
C VAL A 566 -11.94 45.63 22.04
N PRO A 567 -11.47 44.79 21.12
CA PRO A 567 -11.82 43.37 21.09
C PRO A 567 -11.36 42.64 22.35
N ARG A 568 -12.22 41.81 22.97
CA ARG A 568 -11.85 41.01 24.16
C ARG A 568 -11.07 39.74 23.81
N LYS A 569 -11.25 39.22 22.61
CA LYS A 569 -10.49 38.07 22.08
C LYS A 569 -9.73 38.50 20.84
N PRO A 570 -8.45 38.10 20.69
CA PRO A 570 -7.62 38.42 19.52
C PRO A 570 -8.20 37.82 18.24
#